data_84fbec69109c4b6b50186bd701837eb9
#
_entry.id   84fbec69109c4b6b50186bd701837eb9
#
_cell.length_a   1.000
_cell.length_b   1.000
_cell.length_c   1.000
_cell.angle_alpha   90.00
_cell.angle_beta   90.00
_cell.angle_gamma   90.00
#
_symmetry.space_group_name_H-M   'P 1'
#
loop_
_entity.id
_entity.type
_entity.pdbx_description
1 polymer ?
#
loop_
_entity_poly.entity_id
_entity_poly.type
_entity_poly.pdbx_seq_one_letter_code
_entity_poly.pdbx_strand_id
1 'polypeptide(L)'
;MSLIERSNSVLVVIDVQDNFLNKLALHERSTLVSRIGWLMQVATVLAIPMIATAEDVSDEVDMCSSLKALLPQGQSIYNKLVFSLHGQDDIREALEQLGKRDVVLVGLETDVCIAHSAIELLDAGYRVCVIEDATGSPWPHHLAGLRRME
;
A
#
# COMPACT_ATOMS: atom_id res chain seq x y z
N MET A 1 -10.99 -8.56 -18.95
CA MET A 1 -10.27 -7.72 -17.95
C MET A 1 -9.67 -6.53 -18.68
N SER A 2 -10.01 -5.30 -18.31
CA SER A 2 -9.42 -4.09 -18.91
C SER A 2 -8.19 -3.66 -18.11
N LEU A 3 -7.27 -2.95 -18.77
CA LEU A 3 -6.14 -2.32 -18.09
C LEU A 3 -6.65 -1.26 -17.07
N ILE A 4 -5.86 -0.99 -16.04
CA ILE A 4 -6.11 0.13 -15.13
C ILE A 4 -5.95 1.46 -15.87
N GLU A 5 -6.74 2.45 -15.49
CA GLU A 5 -6.74 3.77 -16.13
C GLU A 5 -6.21 4.83 -15.17
N ARG A 6 -5.29 5.68 -15.62
CA ARG A 6 -4.71 6.76 -14.83
C ARG A 6 -5.80 7.63 -14.15
N SER A 7 -6.81 8.02 -14.90
CA SER A 7 -7.90 8.88 -14.40
C SER A 7 -8.77 8.23 -13.35
N ASN A 8 -8.75 6.91 -13.24
CA ASN A 8 -9.56 6.11 -12.33
C ASN A 8 -8.74 5.44 -11.22
N SER A 9 -7.43 5.69 -11.16
CA SER A 9 -6.51 5.02 -10.25
C SER A 9 -6.24 5.82 -8.97
N VAL A 10 -5.96 5.09 -7.90
CA VAL A 10 -5.37 5.55 -6.64
C VAL A 10 -4.21 4.63 -6.27
N LEU A 11 -3.08 5.18 -5.84
CA LEU A 11 -1.96 4.44 -5.27
C LEU A 11 -2.12 4.37 -3.75
N VAL A 12 -2.11 3.18 -3.18
CA VAL A 12 -2.17 2.99 -1.72
C VAL A 12 -0.86 2.38 -1.23
N VAL A 13 -0.17 3.10 -0.34
CA VAL A 13 1.09 2.70 0.27
C VAL A 13 0.81 2.20 1.68
N ILE A 14 0.92 0.88 1.88
CA ILE A 14 0.48 0.20 3.10
C ILE A 14 1.68 -0.10 4.00
N ASP A 15 1.66 0.45 5.21
CA ASP A 15 2.46 0.06 6.38
C ASP A 15 3.97 -0.10 6.12
N VAL A 16 4.55 0.79 5.33
CA VAL A 16 5.99 0.75 5.06
C VAL A 16 6.75 1.40 6.21
N GLN A 17 6.84 0.67 7.32
CA GLN A 17 7.44 1.09 8.59
C GLN A 17 8.75 0.33 8.85
N ASP A 18 9.66 0.94 9.59
CA ASP A 18 10.99 0.35 9.85
C ASP A 18 10.91 -0.98 10.61
N ASN A 19 9.93 -1.17 11.50
CA ASN A 19 9.71 -2.43 12.21
C ASN A 19 9.38 -3.58 11.26
N PHE A 20 8.57 -3.37 10.22
CA PHE A 20 8.29 -4.37 9.18
C PHE A 20 9.44 -4.54 8.21
N LEU A 21 10.03 -3.43 7.75
CA LEU A 21 11.19 -3.46 6.85
C LEU A 21 12.37 -4.23 7.45
N ASN A 22 12.59 -4.13 8.76
CA ASN A 22 13.69 -4.83 9.44
C ASN A 22 13.54 -6.35 9.50
N LYS A 23 12.35 -6.88 9.16
CA LYS A 23 12.13 -8.33 9.01
C LYS A 23 12.65 -8.87 7.68
N LEU A 24 12.91 -8.00 6.69
CA LEU A 24 13.42 -8.37 5.37
C LEU A 24 14.95 -8.37 5.34
N ALA A 25 15.53 -9.16 4.44
CA ALA A 25 16.95 -9.07 4.18
C ALA A 25 17.34 -7.68 3.63
N LEU A 26 18.54 -7.21 3.94
CA LEU A 26 18.95 -5.82 3.65
C LEU A 26 18.81 -5.45 2.17
N HIS A 27 19.17 -6.37 1.27
CA HIS A 27 19.06 -6.13 -0.18
C HIS A 27 17.59 -6.10 -0.66
N GLU A 28 16.72 -6.93 -0.10
CA GLU A 28 15.27 -6.94 -0.39
C GLU A 28 14.63 -5.65 0.08
N ARG A 29 14.94 -5.23 1.32
CA ARG A 29 14.46 -3.97 1.90
C ARG A 29 14.82 -2.77 1.04
N SER A 30 16.09 -2.64 0.62
CA SER A 30 16.54 -1.49 -0.17
C SER A 30 15.89 -1.46 -1.55
N THR A 31 15.73 -2.61 -2.20
CA THR A 31 15.06 -2.74 -3.50
C THR A 31 13.58 -2.39 -3.38
N LEU A 32 12.89 -2.91 -2.37
CA LEU A 32 11.47 -2.64 -2.11
C LEU A 32 11.21 -1.15 -1.89
N VAL A 33 11.94 -0.52 -0.97
CA VAL A 33 11.79 0.92 -0.69
C VAL A 33 12.06 1.77 -1.93
N SER A 34 13.09 1.43 -2.71
CA SER A 34 13.40 2.11 -3.96
C SER A 34 12.27 1.98 -4.99
N ARG A 35 11.69 0.79 -5.13
CA ARG A 35 10.58 0.52 -6.06
C ARG A 35 9.31 1.28 -5.65
N ILE A 36 8.93 1.24 -4.38
CA ILE A 36 7.79 1.99 -3.86
C ILE A 36 8.00 3.50 -4.07
N GLY A 37 9.17 4.02 -3.73
CA GLY A 37 9.49 5.44 -3.93
C GLY A 37 9.39 5.87 -5.39
N TRP A 38 9.84 5.04 -6.33
CA TRP A 38 9.68 5.30 -7.75
C TRP A 38 8.20 5.36 -8.15
N LEU A 39 7.36 4.43 -7.68
CA LEU A 39 5.92 4.43 -7.97
C LEU A 39 5.21 5.66 -7.38
N MET A 40 5.59 6.11 -6.17
CA MET A 40 5.06 7.33 -5.57
C MET A 40 5.40 8.58 -6.41
N GLN A 41 6.64 8.66 -6.92
CA GLN A 41 7.04 9.75 -7.82
C GLN A 41 6.27 9.71 -9.14
N VAL A 42 6.09 8.53 -9.74
CA VAL A 42 5.26 8.35 -10.94
C VAL A 42 3.82 8.78 -10.68
N ALA A 43 3.23 8.37 -9.55
CA ALA A 43 1.88 8.79 -9.16
C ALA A 43 1.78 10.31 -9.05
N THR A 44 2.77 10.97 -8.46
CA THR A 44 2.83 12.44 -8.37
C THR A 44 2.88 13.10 -9.76
N VAL A 45 3.76 12.63 -10.64
CA VAL A 45 3.88 13.17 -12.02
C VAL A 45 2.61 12.98 -12.82
N LEU A 46 1.93 11.85 -12.64
CA LEU A 46 0.68 11.52 -13.33
C LEU A 46 -0.57 12.11 -12.66
N ALA A 47 -0.42 12.84 -11.56
CA ALA A 47 -1.53 13.34 -10.73
C ALA A 47 -2.51 12.23 -10.28
N ILE A 48 -1.98 11.05 -9.95
CA ILE A 48 -2.72 9.96 -9.34
C ILE A 48 -2.75 10.21 -7.82
N PRO A 49 -3.92 10.27 -7.18
CA PRO A 49 -4.00 10.45 -5.74
C PRO A 49 -3.36 9.28 -4.99
N MET A 50 -2.81 9.59 -3.81
CA MET A 50 -2.19 8.59 -2.93
C MET A 50 -2.93 8.52 -1.60
N ILE A 51 -3.00 7.32 -1.03
CA ILE A 51 -3.33 7.06 0.37
C ILE A 51 -2.14 6.37 0.99
N ALA A 52 -1.75 6.76 2.19
CA ALA A 52 -0.67 6.13 2.94
C ALA A 52 -1.16 5.71 4.32
N THR A 53 -0.76 4.53 4.77
CA THR A 53 -1.08 3.99 6.08
C THR A 53 0.17 3.61 6.87
N ALA A 54 0.03 3.61 8.19
CA ALA A 54 0.98 3.01 9.11
C ALA A 54 0.19 2.23 10.17
N GLU A 55 0.60 0.99 10.45
CA GLU A 55 -0.07 0.14 11.43
C GLU A 55 0.33 0.55 12.84
N ASP A 56 -0.66 0.83 13.67
CA ASP A 56 -0.55 1.13 15.10
C ASP A 56 0.61 2.09 15.45
N VAL A 57 0.42 3.36 15.16
CA VAL A 57 1.40 4.42 15.44
C VAL A 57 1.47 4.83 16.92
N SER A 58 0.87 4.08 17.85
CA SER A 58 0.92 4.37 19.30
C SER A 58 2.33 4.48 19.86
N ASP A 59 3.31 3.79 19.24
CA ASP A 59 4.73 3.81 19.61
C ASP A 59 5.56 4.81 18.77
N GLU A 60 4.91 5.78 18.12
CA GLU A 60 5.56 6.77 17.24
C GLU A 60 6.27 6.17 16.00
N VAL A 61 6.01 4.91 15.69
CA VAL A 61 6.57 4.22 14.51
C VAL A 61 5.69 4.50 13.30
N ASP A 62 6.00 5.56 12.60
CA ASP A 62 5.33 6.00 11.39
C ASP A 62 5.98 5.42 10.12
N MET A 63 5.51 5.80 8.96
CA MET A 63 6.12 5.43 7.67
C MET A 63 7.62 5.75 7.64
N CYS A 64 8.41 4.90 7.00
CA CYS A 64 9.85 5.14 6.87
C CYS A 64 10.14 6.50 6.23
N SER A 65 11.15 7.20 6.77
CA SER A 65 11.39 8.62 6.47
C SER A 65 11.62 8.93 4.99
N SER A 66 12.27 8.02 4.26
CA SER A 66 12.57 8.18 2.83
C SER A 66 11.31 8.21 1.95
N LEU A 67 10.28 7.42 2.28
CA LEU A 67 9.00 7.43 1.55
C LEU A 67 8.08 8.53 2.08
N LYS A 68 8.09 8.80 3.37
CA LYS A 68 7.32 9.91 3.96
C LYS A 68 7.67 11.24 3.29
N ALA A 69 8.93 11.47 2.98
CA ALA A 69 9.40 12.66 2.26
C ALA A 69 8.86 12.80 0.83
N LEU A 70 8.34 11.73 0.23
CA LEU A 70 7.75 11.71 -1.11
C LEU A 70 6.23 11.93 -1.12
N LEU A 71 5.59 11.96 0.04
CA LEU A 71 4.16 12.26 0.13
C LEU A 71 3.89 13.70 -0.27
N PRO A 72 2.74 13.98 -0.92
CA PRO A 72 2.31 15.35 -1.17
C PRO A 72 2.24 16.18 0.12
N GLN A 73 2.53 17.45 0.03
CA GLN A 73 2.46 18.35 1.17
C GLN A 73 1.05 18.34 1.80
N GLY A 74 0.99 18.11 3.11
CA GLY A 74 -0.28 18.03 3.86
C GLY A 74 -1.00 16.68 3.77
N GLN A 75 -0.40 15.69 3.07
CA GLN A 75 -0.94 14.33 3.03
C GLN A 75 -0.87 13.68 4.42
N SER A 76 -2.02 13.27 4.94
CA SER A 76 -2.08 12.50 6.19
C SER A 76 -1.69 11.04 5.96
N ILE A 77 -1.06 10.44 6.98
CA ILE A 77 -0.84 9.00 7.06
C ILE A 77 -1.91 8.45 8.00
N TYR A 78 -2.72 7.52 7.52
CA TYR A 78 -3.79 6.91 8.34
C TYR A 78 -3.20 5.91 9.33
N ASN A 79 -3.59 6.05 10.59
CA ASN A 79 -3.28 5.05 11.62
C ASN A 79 -4.19 3.84 11.43
N LYS A 80 -3.65 2.76 10.88
CA LYS A 80 -4.40 1.54 10.56
C LYS A 80 -4.35 0.56 11.74
N LEU A 81 -5.52 0.21 12.27
CA LEU A 81 -5.69 -0.66 13.43
C LEU A 81 -6.22 -2.06 13.09
N VAL A 82 -6.53 -2.30 11.83
CA VAL A 82 -6.99 -3.59 11.30
C VAL A 82 -6.17 -3.96 10.06
N PHE A 83 -6.16 -5.23 9.66
CA PHE A 83 -5.32 -5.66 8.54
C PHE A 83 -5.80 -5.10 7.19
N SER A 84 -7.10 -5.09 6.95
CA SER A 84 -7.66 -4.60 5.69
C SER A 84 -7.92 -3.10 5.71
N LEU A 85 -7.59 -2.42 4.62
CA LEU A 85 -7.94 -1.01 4.41
C LEU A 85 -9.46 -0.78 4.45
N HIS A 86 -10.23 -1.69 3.86
CA HIS A 86 -11.68 -1.56 3.76
C HIS A 86 -12.40 -1.83 5.08
N GLY A 87 -11.75 -2.55 6.01
CA GLY A 87 -12.26 -2.83 7.34
C GLY A 87 -12.21 -1.63 8.31
N GLN A 88 -11.55 -0.52 7.94
CA GLN A 88 -11.45 0.67 8.79
C GLN A 88 -12.19 1.86 8.16
N ASP A 89 -13.10 2.47 8.92
CA ASP A 89 -14.07 3.44 8.40
C ASP A 89 -13.44 4.67 7.77
N ASP A 90 -12.46 5.31 8.42
CA ASP A 90 -11.81 6.52 7.93
C ASP A 90 -11.01 6.29 6.63
N ILE A 91 -10.38 5.12 6.48
CA ILE A 91 -9.65 4.74 5.26
C ILE A 91 -10.64 4.40 4.14
N ARG A 92 -11.71 3.66 4.45
CA ARG A 92 -12.78 3.35 3.50
C ARG A 92 -13.43 4.61 2.97
N GLU A 93 -13.80 5.54 3.86
CA GLU A 93 -14.38 6.84 3.49
C GLU A 93 -13.43 7.66 2.61
N ALA A 94 -12.13 7.67 2.91
CA ALA A 94 -11.13 8.35 2.09
C ALA A 94 -11.07 7.77 0.66
N LEU A 95 -11.10 6.44 0.52
CA LEU A 95 -11.15 5.77 -0.79
C LEU A 95 -12.43 6.12 -1.56
N GLU A 96 -13.59 6.10 -0.89
CA GLU A 96 -14.88 6.44 -1.48
C GLU A 96 -14.94 7.90 -1.94
N GLN A 97 -14.42 8.84 -1.15
CA GLN A 97 -14.37 10.26 -1.48
C GLN A 97 -13.51 10.58 -2.71
N LEU A 98 -12.47 9.78 -2.96
CA LEU A 98 -11.66 9.91 -4.18
C LEU A 98 -12.44 9.53 -5.44
N GLY A 99 -13.50 8.72 -5.33
CA GLY A 99 -14.30 8.27 -6.47
C GLY A 99 -13.54 7.43 -7.49
N LYS A 100 -12.40 6.83 -7.10
CA LYS A 100 -11.56 5.98 -7.95
C LYS A 100 -11.94 4.51 -7.76
N ARG A 101 -11.84 3.74 -8.82
CA ARG A 101 -12.19 2.31 -8.80
C ARG A 101 -11.00 1.38 -9.02
N ASP A 102 -9.88 1.90 -9.47
CA ASP A 102 -8.65 1.16 -9.71
C ASP A 102 -7.69 1.40 -8.55
N VAL A 103 -7.55 0.43 -7.66
CA VAL A 103 -6.70 0.54 -6.47
C VAL A 103 -5.40 -0.20 -6.72
N VAL A 104 -4.29 0.53 -6.73
CA VAL A 104 -2.94 -0.03 -6.87
C VAL A 104 -2.33 -0.14 -5.48
N LEU A 105 -2.01 -1.37 -5.05
CA LEU A 105 -1.48 -1.67 -3.72
C LEU A 105 0.02 -1.92 -3.76
N VAL A 106 0.73 -1.25 -2.87
CA VAL A 106 2.16 -1.44 -2.60
C VAL A 106 2.41 -1.40 -1.08
N GLY A 107 3.48 -2.02 -0.60
CA GLY A 107 3.87 -1.96 0.82
C GLY A 107 4.00 -3.32 1.50
N LEU A 108 3.68 -3.39 2.79
CA LEU A 108 3.93 -4.52 3.70
C LEU A 108 2.67 -4.86 4.52
N GLU A 109 2.47 -6.08 4.97
CA GLU A 109 3.13 -7.33 4.54
C GLU A 109 2.25 -7.98 3.47
N THR A 110 2.85 -8.61 2.46
CA THR A 110 2.14 -9.15 1.28
C THR A 110 1.05 -10.14 1.64
N ASP A 111 1.34 -11.06 2.58
CA ASP A 111 0.42 -12.12 3.01
C ASP A 111 -0.59 -11.69 4.08
N VAL A 112 -0.42 -10.50 4.66
CA VAL A 112 -1.28 -9.97 5.72
C VAL A 112 -2.05 -8.75 5.22
N CYS A 113 -1.52 -7.54 5.42
CA CYS A 113 -2.26 -6.30 5.15
C CYS A 113 -2.58 -6.13 3.65
N ILE A 114 -1.64 -6.46 2.76
CA ILE A 114 -1.87 -6.40 1.31
C ILE A 114 -2.94 -7.41 0.89
N ALA A 115 -2.80 -8.69 1.27
CA ALA A 115 -3.75 -9.72 0.86
C ALA A 115 -5.17 -9.48 1.40
N HIS A 116 -5.31 -9.13 2.68
CA HIS A 116 -6.63 -8.82 3.24
C HIS A 116 -7.27 -7.61 2.57
N SER A 117 -6.48 -6.54 2.34
CA SER A 117 -6.97 -5.36 1.64
C SER A 117 -7.38 -5.66 0.20
N ALA A 118 -6.57 -6.44 -0.54
CA ALA A 118 -6.88 -6.79 -1.91
C ALA A 118 -8.20 -7.58 -2.03
N ILE A 119 -8.39 -8.58 -1.17
CA ILE A 119 -9.58 -9.43 -1.18
C ILE A 119 -10.84 -8.62 -0.83
N GLU A 120 -10.82 -7.86 0.27
CA GLU A 120 -11.99 -7.08 0.68
C GLU A 120 -12.32 -5.94 -0.29
N LEU A 121 -11.32 -5.29 -0.89
CA LEU A 121 -11.55 -4.27 -1.92
C LEU A 121 -12.16 -4.87 -3.19
N LEU A 122 -11.75 -6.08 -3.60
CA LEU A 122 -12.38 -6.79 -4.71
C LEU A 122 -13.85 -7.10 -4.40
N ASP A 123 -14.15 -7.62 -3.21
CA ASP A 123 -15.52 -7.90 -2.76
C ASP A 123 -16.38 -6.62 -2.71
N ALA A 124 -15.77 -5.47 -2.38
CA ALA A 124 -16.42 -4.16 -2.41
C ALA A 124 -16.58 -3.55 -3.82
N GLY A 125 -16.15 -4.26 -4.86
CA GLY A 125 -16.32 -3.87 -6.27
C GLY A 125 -15.24 -2.95 -6.83
N TYR A 126 -14.10 -2.83 -6.15
CA TYR A 126 -12.92 -2.18 -6.72
C TYR A 126 -12.19 -3.13 -7.69
N ARG A 127 -11.45 -2.57 -8.64
CA ARG A 127 -10.43 -3.31 -9.37
C ARG A 127 -9.11 -3.14 -8.63
N VAL A 128 -8.46 -4.23 -8.30
CA VAL A 128 -7.23 -4.21 -7.49
C VAL A 128 -6.05 -4.67 -8.34
N CYS A 129 -4.95 -3.93 -8.25
CA CYS A 129 -3.67 -4.28 -8.83
C CYS A 129 -2.61 -4.28 -7.73
N VAL A 130 -2.08 -5.45 -7.40
CA VAL A 130 -0.96 -5.60 -6.47
C VAL A 130 0.34 -5.59 -7.27
N ILE A 131 1.28 -4.72 -6.91
CA ILE A 131 2.58 -4.65 -7.59
C ILE A 131 3.53 -5.59 -6.88
N GLU A 132 3.80 -6.74 -7.49
CA GLU A 132 4.59 -7.83 -6.91
C GLU A 132 5.94 -7.34 -6.36
N ASP A 133 6.73 -6.63 -7.17
CA ASP A 133 8.07 -6.14 -6.81
C ASP A 133 8.07 -4.85 -5.97
N ALA A 134 6.87 -4.37 -5.58
CA ALA A 134 6.66 -3.26 -4.66
C ALA A 134 5.85 -3.69 -3.41
N THR A 135 5.71 -4.99 -3.18
CA THR A 135 5.20 -5.57 -1.94
C THR A 135 6.21 -6.53 -1.35
N GLY A 136 6.17 -6.79 -0.05
CA GLY A 136 7.14 -7.65 0.60
C GLY A 136 6.62 -8.31 1.87
N SER A 137 7.18 -9.46 2.19
CA SER A 137 7.06 -10.19 3.46
C SER A 137 8.30 -11.06 3.65
N PRO A 138 8.65 -11.45 4.89
CA PRO A 138 9.72 -12.41 5.11
C PRO A 138 9.49 -13.71 4.33
N TRP A 139 10.57 -14.30 3.80
CA TRP A 139 10.51 -15.59 3.11
C TRP A 139 9.94 -16.69 4.04
N PRO A 140 9.01 -17.57 3.58
CA PRO A 140 8.43 -17.69 2.24
C PRO A 140 7.07 -16.98 2.08
N HIS A 141 6.69 -16.12 3.01
CA HIS A 141 5.34 -15.56 3.13
C HIS A 141 4.95 -14.65 1.96
N HIS A 142 5.91 -13.96 1.37
CA HIS A 142 5.64 -13.12 0.19
C HIS A 142 5.00 -13.92 -0.95
N LEU A 143 5.59 -15.07 -1.33
CA LEU A 143 5.03 -15.93 -2.38
C LEU A 143 3.69 -16.55 -1.98
N ALA A 144 3.52 -16.87 -0.69
CA ALA A 144 2.24 -17.38 -0.20
C ALA A 144 1.11 -16.32 -0.31
N GLY A 145 1.43 -15.07 0.02
CA GLY A 145 0.51 -13.95 -0.14
C GLY A 145 0.12 -13.70 -1.59
N LEU A 146 1.09 -13.69 -2.51
CA LEU A 146 0.81 -13.52 -3.95
C LEU A 146 -0.12 -14.60 -4.48
N ARG A 147 0.19 -15.88 -4.21
CA ARG A 147 -0.66 -17.01 -4.64
C ARG A 147 -2.07 -16.97 -4.08
N ARG A 148 -2.27 -16.41 -2.90
CA ARG A 148 -3.60 -16.25 -2.29
C ARG A 148 -4.45 -15.24 -3.04
N MET A 149 -3.83 -14.27 -3.72
CA MET A 149 -4.49 -13.19 -4.45
C MET A 149 -4.69 -13.47 -5.95
N GLU A 150 -4.08 -14.53 -6.49
CA GLU A 150 -4.28 -15.01 -7.86
C GLU A 150 -5.69 -15.64 -8.04
#